data_298fda5d1fdd25d527426ae76e665faf
#
_entry.id   298fda5d1fdd25d527426ae76e665faf
#
_cell.length_a   1.000
_cell.length_b   1.000
_cell.length_c   1.000
_cell.angle_alpha   90.00
_cell.angle_beta   90.00
_cell.angle_gamma   90.00
#
_symmetry.space_group_name_H-M   'P 1'
#
loop_
_entity.id
_entity.type
_entity.pdbx_description
1 polymer ?
#
loop_
_entity_poly.entity_id
_entity_poly.type
_entity_poly.pdbx_seq_one_letter_code
_entity_poly.pdbx_strand_id
1 'polypeptide(L)'
;MARTQGAALDRKKLMADPIMVTTIVVLIAFLTLFILYPLAILLVDSFVGDGTFGFGTFQRIFAMPRFTTAITNTLKVGFLVGILSALIGLLFAYVEVYVRMGRFVGGLFKVVSTLPVVSPPFVLSLSMIMLFGKAGIITRFLLGIYDNSVYGFWGIVVVQTLTFFPVCYMMLKGLLKNIDPSLEEAARDMGASRWKVFTSVTLPLMLPGLGNAFLVTFIESIADFANPMIIGGSYDTLATTIYLQITGSYDKPGAAAMAVVLLCITLLMFAVQKYYLEAKTAATLTGKASRARMLIEDKSVKVPLTILCALAAGFVILMYLCVPIGACFPTWGFKFFPLTGKWFGLVFTRYHGLQAFRDSFVLSLISAPITALLSMIISYLVVKRKFKAKGFIEAVSMLAMAVPGTVLGVGYIRGFASGVFNTGFLQGLYGTGLILIIVFVVRSLPTGTRSGISALRQIDKSIEESAYDMGADSLKVFMTVTLPLIKDSFLSGLVTAFVRSITAISAIILLVTPQFLLITVQINEFAEKGSYSLACAFATILIVITYGAVLLMNLFMKYFGTSRKLKEEN
;
A
#
# COMPACT_ATOMS: atom_id res chain seq x y z
N MET A 1 28.05 -27.06 18.78
CA MET A 1 29.20 -26.23 19.17
C MET A 1 29.73 -25.36 18.00
N ALA A 2 29.96 -25.85 16.80
CA ALA A 2 30.48 -25.03 15.68
C ALA A 2 29.58 -23.83 15.28
N ARG A 3 28.23 -23.98 15.33
CA ARG A 3 27.28 -22.88 15.05
C ARG A 3 27.31 -21.75 16.08
N THR A 4 27.62 -22.04 17.33
CA THR A 4 27.71 -21.06 18.42
C THR A 4 29.04 -20.30 18.40
N GLN A 5 30.13 -20.96 18.02
CA GLN A 5 31.44 -20.31 17.85
C GLN A 5 31.48 -19.37 16.66
N GLY A 6 30.89 -19.75 15.51
CA GLY A 6 30.78 -18.86 14.33
C GLY A 6 29.96 -17.61 14.62
N ALA A 7 28.84 -17.73 15.37
CA ALA A 7 28.02 -16.59 15.76
C ALA A 7 28.72 -15.63 16.75
N ALA A 8 29.61 -16.15 17.59
CA ALA A 8 30.40 -15.34 18.53
C ALA A 8 31.54 -14.57 17.82
N LEU A 9 32.17 -15.19 16.82
CA LEU A 9 33.20 -14.58 15.97
C LEU A 9 32.62 -13.47 15.06
N ASP A 10 31.46 -13.72 14.43
CA ASP A 10 30.73 -12.74 13.66
C ASP A 10 30.35 -11.52 14.51
N ARG A 11 29.95 -11.76 15.77
CA ARG A 11 29.59 -10.71 16.72
C ARG A 11 30.79 -9.87 17.16
N LYS A 12 31.97 -10.50 17.40
CA LYS A 12 33.21 -9.76 17.70
C LYS A 12 33.66 -8.90 16.53
N LYS A 13 33.62 -9.41 15.31
CA LYS A 13 33.95 -8.64 14.08
C LYS A 13 32.95 -7.48 13.86
N LEU A 14 31.69 -7.68 14.15
CA LEU A 14 30.65 -6.66 13.99
C LEU A 14 30.80 -5.52 15.02
N MET A 15 31.17 -5.85 16.26
CA MET A 15 31.47 -4.86 17.31
C MET A 15 32.79 -4.12 17.08
N ALA A 16 33.68 -4.65 16.24
CA ALA A 16 34.92 -4.01 15.88
C ALA A 16 34.79 -3.02 14.69
N ASP A 17 33.63 -3.01 14.00
CA ASP A 17 33.34 -2.07 12.91
C ASP A 17 32.49 -0.90 13.42
N PRO A 18 33.09 0.28 13.68
CA PRO A 18 32.39 1.42 14.26
C PRO A 18 31.29 1.97 13.35
N ILE A 19 31.46 1.90 12.03
CA ILE A 19 30.45 2.37 11.05
C ILE A 19 29.19 1.52 11.16
N MET A 20 29.37 0.20 11.26
CA MET A 20 28.24 -0.73 11.37
C MET A 20 27.48 -0.57 12.70
N VAL A 21 28.20 -0.41 13.81
CA VAL A 21 27.59 -0.16 15.13
C VAL A 21 26.81 1.15 15.12
N THR A 22 27.40 2.22 14.60
CA THR A 22 26.73 3.52 14.46
C THR A 22 25.48 3.43 13.61
N THR A 23 25.53 2.74 12.47
CA THR A 23 24.38 2.51 11.59
C THR A 23 23.25 1.79 12.32
N ILE A 24 23.57 0.73 13.07
CA ILE A 24 22.56 -0.02 13.85
C ILE A 24 21.94 0.87 14.93
N VAL A 25 22.75 1.65 15.66
CA VAL A 25 22.28 2.55 16.73
C VAL A 25 21.36 3.64 16.16
N VAL A 26 21.78 4.31 15.09
CA VAL A 26 21.00 5.36 14.42
C VAL A 26 19.68 4.78 13.89
N LEU A 27 19.71 3.58 13.31
CA LEU A 27 18.53 2.91 12.81
C LEU A 27 17.56 2.54 13.93
N ILE A 28 18.05 1.98 15.03
CA ILE A 28 17.22 1.66 16.21
C ILE A 28 16.62 2.94 16.79
N ALA A 29 17.40 4.01 16.90
CA ALA A 29 16.91 5.30 17.37
C ALA A 29 15.81 5.85 16.44
N PHE A 30 16.00 5.80 15.13
CA PHE A 30 15.00 6.21 14.14
C PHE A 30 13.70 5.40 14.26
N LEU A 31 13.79 4.07 14.27
CA LEU A 31 12.63 3.19 14.37
C LEU A 31 11.89 3.37 15.71
N THR A 32 12.63 3.53 16.80
CA THR A 32 12.05 3.76 18.14
C THR A 32 11.36 5.11 18.20
N LEU A 33 12.01 6.17 17.74
CA LEU A 33 11.49 7.54 17.84
C LEU A 33 10.32 7.79 16.90
N PHE A 34 10.35 7.26 15.67
CA PHE A 34 9.35 7.59 14.65
C PHE A 34 8.30 6.49 14.39
N ILE A 35 8.45 5.30 14.97
CA ILE A 35 7.43 4.25 14.88
C ILE A 35 6.90 3.90 16.27
N LEU A 36 7.78 3.50 17.21
CA LEU A 36 7.31 3.01 18.51
C LEU A 36 6.83 4.12 19.42
N TYR A 37 7.53 5.26 19.49
CA TYR A 37 7.17 6.37 20.36
C TYR A 37 5.78 6.95 20.05
N PRO A 38 5.38 7.25 18.79
CA PRO A 38 4.03 7.70 18.48
C PRO A 38 2.95 6.69 18.88
N LEU A 39 3.23 5.39 18.79
CA LEU A 39 2.30 4.35 19.22
C LEU A 39 2.25 4.22 20.74
N ALA A 40 3.39 4.37 21.42
CA ALA A 40 3.47 4.32 22.87
C ALA A 40 2.73 5.51 23.52
N ILE A 41 2.92 6.74 23.01
CA ILE A 41 2.21 7.91 23.54
C ILE A 41 0.71 7.80 23.30
N LEU A 42 0.29 7.25 22.17
CA LEU A 42 -1.11 7.01 21.86
C LEU A 42 -1.74 6.01 22.84
N LEU A 43 -1.01 4.94 23.19
CA LEU A 43 -1.42 4.00 24.24
C LEU A 43 -1.54 4.72 25.59
N VAL A 44 -0.54 5.48 26.00
CA VAL A 44 -0.57 6.22 27.28
C VAL A 44 -1.76 7.17 27.31
N ASP A 45 -1.97 7.99 26.28
CA ASP A 45 -3.06 8.95 26.21
C ASP A 45 -4.45 8.30 26.26
N SER A 46 -4.59 7.09 25.72
CA SER A 46 -5.86 6.36 25.76
C SER A 46 -6.26 5.94 27.17
N PHE A 47 -5.27 5.76 28.07
CA PHE A 47 -5.50 5.39 29.46
C PHE A 47 -5.46 6.57 30.44
N VAL A 48 -4.92 7.74 30.03
CA VAL A 48 -4.74 8.94 30.90
C VAL A 48 -5.66 10.08 30.44
N GLY A 49 -6.84 9.77 29.91
CA GLY A 49 -7.73 10.75 29.27
C GLY A 49 -8.13 11.95 30.13
N ASP A 50 -8.41 11.74 31.41
CA ASP A 50 -8.91 12.77 32.35
C ASP A 50 -7.90 13.10 33.45
N GLY A 51 -6.60 12.92 33.20
CA GLY A 51 -5.52 13.16 34.16
C GLY A 51 -5.32 12.04 35.19
N THR A 52 -6.17 11.01 35.16
CA THR A 52 -6.05 9.81 35.99
C THR A 52 -5.87 8.57 35.08
N PHE A 53 -4.97 7.69 35.49
CA PHE A 53 -4.77 6.43 34.76
C PHE A 53 -5.96 5.49 34.99
N GLY A 54 -6.62 5.04 33.91
CA GLY A 54 -7.77 4.16 34.02
C GLY A 54 -8.45 3.86 32.69
N PHE A 55 -9.54 3.13 32.75
CA PHE A 55 -10.36 2.76 31.57
C PHE A 55 -11.51 3.74 31.29
N GLY A 56 -11.57 4.89 31.95
CA GLY A 56 -12.67 5.85 31.82
C GLY A 56 -12.90 6.31 30.37
N THR A 57 -11.80 6.63 29.64
CA THR A 57 -11.89 7.00 28.23
C THR A 57 -12.48 5.86 27.39
N PHE A 58 -12.06 4.62 27.61
CA PHE A 58 -12.61 3.47 26.90
C PHE A 58 -14.09 3.25 27.23
N GLN A 59 -14.49 3.34 28.51
CA GLN A 59 -15.90 3.23 28.90
C GLN A 59 -16.75 4.29 28.20
N ARG A 60 -16.25 5.55 28.18
CA ARG A 60 -16.92 6.65 27.50
C ARG A 60 -17.10 6.41 26.00
N ILE A 61 -16.03 6.01 25.27
CA ILE A 61 -16.14 5.79 23.82
C ILE A 61 -16.99 4.57 23.48
N PHE A 62 -16.92 3.48 24.25
CA PHE A 62 -17.77 2.30 24.04
C PHE A 62 -19.25 2.55 24.38
N ALA A 63 -19.55 3.55 25.22
CA ALA A 63 -20.92 4.01 25.45
C ALA A 63 -21.48 4.85 24.29
N MET A 64 -20.65 5.30 23.33
CA MET A 64 -21.09 6.04 22.15
C MET A 64 -21.62 5.09 21.07
N PRO A 65 -22.92 5.13 20.70
CA PRO A 65 -23.47 4.24 19.66
C PRO A 65 -22.75 4.39 18.31
N ARG A 66 -22.30 5.60 17.98
CA ARG A 66 -21.55 5.87 16.75
C ARG A 66 -20.24 5.07 16.67
N PHE A 67 -19.52 4.95 17.78
CA PHE A 67 -18.25 4.23 17.81
C PHE A 67 -18.45 2.71 17.67
N THR A 68 -19.38 2.13 18.41
CA THR A 68 -19.68 0.69 18.33
C THR A 68 -20.23 0.30 16.95
N THR A 69 -21.04 1.17 16.36
CA THR A 69 -21.49 1.01 14.98
C THR A 69 -20.33 1.10 13.99
N ALA A 70 -19.40 2.05 14.16
CA ALA A 70 -18.24 2.20 13.30
C ALA A 70 -17.31 0.97 13.34
N ILE A 71 -17.13 0.33 14.51
CA ILE A 71 -16.38 -0.95 14.62
C ILE A 71 -17.05 -2.02 13.74
N THR A 72 -18.34 -2.23 13.94
CA THR A 72 -19.13 -3.25 13.22
C THR A 72 -19.10 -2.98 11.71
N ASN A 73 -19.28 -1.72 11.32
CA ASN A 73 -19.25 -1.28 9.93
C ASN A 73 -17.89 -1.57 9.28
N THR A 74 -16.80 -1.20 9.98
CA THR A 74 -15.43 -1.41 9.50
C THR A 74 -15.15 -2.89 9.26
N LEU A 75 -15.54 -3.76 10.21
CA LEU A 75 -15.35 -5.19 10.08
C LEU A 75 -16.18 -5.80 8.94
N LYS A 76 -17.44 -5.39 8.78
CA LYS A 76 -18.32 -5.84 7.69
C LYS A 76 -17.76 -5.45 6.32
N VAL A 77 -17.36 -4.19 6.15
CA VAL A 77 -16.77 -3.70 4.91
C VAL A 77 -15.48 -4.46 4.63
N GLY A 78 -14.55 -4.50 5.60
CA GLY A 78 -13.27 -5.18 5.43
C GLY A 78 -13.39 -6.64 5.02
N PHE A 79 -14.32 -7.37 5.66
CA PHE A 79 -14.56 -8.78 5.35
C PHE A 79 -15.07 -8.98 3.91
N LEU A 80 -16.07 -8.20 3.50
CA LEU A 80 -16.64 -8.33 2.16
C LEU A 80 -15.66 -7.85 1.07
N VAL A 81 -14.96 -6.75 1.30
CA VAL A 81 -13.91 -6.24 0.40
C VAL A 81 -12.77 -7.27 0.26
N GLY A 82 -12.34 -7.87 1.38
CA GLY A 82 -11.31 -8.91 1.35
C GLY A 82 -11.69 -10.10 0.48
N ILE A 83 -12.93 -10.60 0.61
CA ILE A 83 -13.45 -11.71 -0.21
C ILE A 83 -13.53 -11.30 -1.69
N LEU A 84 -14.20 -10.18 -2.00
CA LEU A 84 -14.42 -9.76 -3.38
C LEU A 84 -13.10 -9.43 -4.09
N SER A 85 -12.16 -8.77 -3.40
CA SER A 85 -10.83 -8.48 -3.94
C SER A 85 -10.03 -9.76 -4.20
N ALA A 86 -10.11 -10.75 -3.30
CA ALA A 86 -9.45 -12.04 -3.51
C ALA A 86 -10.04 -12.81 -4.70
N LEU A 87 -11.37 -12.79 -4.87
CA LEU A 87 -12.05 -13.43 -6.00
C LEU A 87 -11.71 -12.77 -7.35
N ILE A 88 -11.78 -11.44 -7.43
CA ILE A 88 -11.43 -10.70 -8.65
C ILE A 88 -9.92 -10.85 -8.93
N GLY A 89 -9.08 -10.73 -7.91
CA GLY A 89 -7.65 -10.94 -8.02
C GLY A 89 -7.28 -12.35 -8.51
N LEU A 90 -7.95 -13.37 -7.99
CA LEU A 90 -7.79 -14.77 -8.44
C LEU A 90 -8.21 -14.92 -9.91
N LEU A 91 -9.33 -14.35 -10.31
CA LEU A 91 -9.82 -14.39 -11.68
C LEU A 91 -8.77 -13.85 -12.67
N PHE A 92 -8.27 -12.63 -12.42
CA PHE A 92 -7.25 -12.01 -13.27
C PHE A 92 -5.93 -12.79 -13.25
N ALA A 93 -5.49 -13.25 -12.08
CA ALA A 93 -4.27 -14.04 -11.92
C ALA A 93 -4.37 -15.38 -12.67
N TYR A 94 -5.51 -16.07 -12.54
CA TYR A 94 -5.77 -17.33 -13.22
C TYR A 94 -5.79 -17.16 -14.75
N VAL A 95 -6.52 -16.16 -15.24
CA VAL A 95 -6.60 -15.89 -16.68
C VAL A 95 -5.21 -15.55 -17.26
N GLU A 96 -4.41 -14.73 -16.57
CA GLU A 96 -3.06 -14.39 -17.06
C GLU A 96 -2.09 -15.58 -17.06
N VAL A 97 -2.20 -16.49 -16.09
CA VAL A 97 -1.24 -17.60 -15.93
C VAL A 97 -1.65 -18.82 -16.75
N TYR A 98 -2.94 -19.08 -16.90
CA TYR A 98 -3.43 -20.32 -17.51
C TYR A 98 -4.04 -20.15 -18.90
N VAL A 99 -4.53 -18.95 -19.27
CA VAL A 99 -5.26 -18.78 -20.54
C VAL A 99 -4.35 -18.17 -21.60
N ARG A 100 -4.30 -18.78 -22.78
CA ARG A 100 -3.59 -18.22 -23.93
C ARG A 100 -4.33 -17.02 -24.49
N MET A 101 -3.82 -15.82 -24.20
CA MET A 101 -4.38 -14.56 -24.70
C MET A 101 -3.52 -13.96 -25.81
N GLY A 102 -4.17 -13.18 -26.71
CA GLY A 102 -3.46 -12.32 -27.65
C GLY A 102 -2.66 -11.25 -26.91
N ARG A 103 -1.55 -10.79 -27.48
CA ARG A 103 -0.65 -9.79 -26.88
C ARG A 103 -1.36 -8.52 -26.42
N PHE A 104 -2.32 -8.03 -27.21
CA PHE A 104 -3.07 -6.81 -26.89
C PHE A 104 -3.99 -7.02 -25.67
N VAL A 105 -4.82 -8.05 -25.65
CA VAL A 105 -5.76 -8.33 -24.56
C VAL A 105 -5.01 -8.66 -23.26
N GLY A 106 -3.98 -9.49 -23.33
CA GLY A 106 -3.14 -9.80 -22.16
C GLY A 106 -2.41 -8.58 -21.62
N GLY A 107 -1.89 -7.71 -22.51
CA GLY A 107 -1.28 -6.45 -22.13
C GLY A 107 -2.28 -5.50 -21.46
N LEU A 108 -3.49 -5.37 -22.02
CA LEU A 108 -4.56 -4.55 -21.45
C LEU A 108 -4.95 -5.03 -20.05
N PHE A 109 -5.19 -6.33 -19.86
CA PHE A 109 -5.55 -6.89 -18.55
C PHE A 109 -4.46 -6.65 -17.52
N LYS A 110 -3.18 -6.81 -17.89
CA LYS A 110 -2.04 -6.52 -17.02
C LYS A 110 -2.00 -5.05 -16.61
N VAL A 111 -2.18 -4.12 -17.55
CA VAL A 111 -2.20 -2.68 -17.25
C VAL A 111 -3.36 -2.35 -16.32
N VAL A 112 -4.58 -2.78 -16.66
CA VAL A 112 -5.78 -2.50 -15.86
C VAL A 112 -5.70 -3.10 -14.46
N SER A 113 -5.15 -4.32 -14.32
CA SER A 113 -4.98 -4.95 -13.01
C SER A 113 -3.94 -4.26 -12.12
N THR A 114 -3.08 -3.40 -12.67
CA THR A 114 -2.05 -2.68 -11.88
C THR A 114 -2.35 -1.18 -11.75
N LEU A 115 -3.29 -0.68 -12.54
CA LEU A 115 -3.63 0.74 -12.61
C LEU A 115 -4.03 1.33 -11.24
N PRO A 116 -4.88 0.68 -10.39
CA PRO A 116 -5.22 1.23 -9.09
C PRO A 116 -4.07 1.32 -8.09
N VAL A 117 -2.97 0.55 -8.28
CA VAL A 117 -1.81 0.59 -7.38
C VAL A 117 -1.04 1.90 -7.48
N VAL A 118 -1.02 2.50 -8.67
CA VAL A 118 -0.24 3.73 -8.95
C VAL A 118 -1.09 4.98 -8.78
N SER A 119 -2.41 4.85 -8.82
CA SER A 119 -3.33 5.99 -8.74
C SER A 119 -3.76 6.30 -7.30
N PRO A 120 -4.13 7.55 -7.03
CA PRO A 120 -4.68 7.92 -5.73
C PRO A 120 -5.96 7.13 -5.41
N PRO A 121 -6.14 6.61 -4.20
CA PRO A 121 -7.26 5.71 -3.87
C PRO A 121 -8.64 6.35 -4.05
N PHE A 122 -8.77 7.65 -3.80
CA PHE A 122 -10.04 8.39 -3.91
C PHE A 122 -10.52 8.65 -5.36
N VAL A 123 -9.70 8.37 -6.37
CA VAL A 123 -10.10 8.51 -7.79
C VAL A 123 -11.33 7.66 -8.10
N LEU A 124 -11.35 6.42 -7.60
CA LEU A 124 -12.47 5.51 -7.78
C LEU A 124 -13.73 5.98 -7.03
N SER A 125 -13.59 6.57 -5.83
CA SER A 125 -14.71 7.16 -5.10
C SER A 125 -15.33 8.33 -5.84
N LEU A 126 -14.51 9.25 -6.37
CA LEU A 126 -14.98 10.36 -7.21
C LEU A 126 -15.73 9.84 -8.43
N SER A 127 -15.15 8.89 -9.15
CA SER A 127 -15.76 8.30 -10.34
C SER A 127 -17.09 7.62 -10.02
N MET A 128 -17.16 6.90 -8.90
CA MET A 128 -18.39 6.25 -8.44
C MET A 128 -19.51 7.27 -8.21
N ILE A 129 -19.21 8.39 -7.54
CA ILE A 129 -20.18 9.48 -7.32
C ILE A 129 -20.60 10.10 -8.65
N MET A 130 -19.64 10.31 -9.56
CA MET A 130 -19.89 10.96 -10.85
C MET A 130 -20.68 10.07 -11.81
N LEU A 131 -20.48 8.77 -11.79
CA LEU A 131 -21.20 7.84 -12.66
C LEU A 131 -22.55 7.44 -12.07
N PHE A 132 -22.60 7.13 -10.78
CA PHE A 132 -23.73 6.46 -10.13
C PHE A 132 -24.38 7.26 -8.99
N GLY A 133 -23.88 8.46 -8.64
CA GLY A 133 -24.47 9.32 -7.62
C GLY A 133 -25.81 9.91 -8.02
N LYS A 134 -26.41 10.71 -7.15
CA LYS A 134 -27.71 11.39 -7.42
C LYS A 134 -27.70 12.24 -8.69
N ALA A 135 -26.56 12.82 -9.05
CA ALA A 135 -26.35 13.56 -10.29
C ALA A 135 -25.46 12.78 -11.27
N GLY A 136 -25.44 11.45 -11.15
CA GLY A 136 -24.57 10.57 -11.93
C GLY A 136 -24.97 10.46 -13.39
N ILE A 137 -23.98 10.34 -14.28
CA ILE A 137 -24.24 10.21 -15.72
C ILE A 137 -25.07 8.96 -16.00
N ILE A 138 -24.71 7.82 -15.42
CA ILE A 138 -25.39 6.54 -15.70
C ILE A 138 -26.76 6.53 -15.02
N THR A 139 -26.83 6.84 -13.74
CA THR A 139 -28.08 6.73 -12.98
C THR A 139 -29.13 7.74 -13.41
N ARG A 140 -28.76 9.02 -13.45
CA ARG A 140 -29.72 10.08 -13.73
C ARG A 140 -29.97 10.27 -15.22
N PHE A 141 -28.91 10.35 -16.05
CA PHE A 141 -29.07 10.74 -17.45
C PHE A 141 -29.30 9.54 -18.39
N LEU A 142 -28.69 8.37 -18.11
CA LEU A 142 -28.89 7.19 -18.95
C LEU A 142 -30.08 6.35 -18.52
N LEU A 143 -30.23 6.12 -17.20
CA LEU A 143 -31.28 5.24 -16.65
C LEU A 143 -32.49 5.98 -16.10
N GLY A 144 -32.45 7.33 -15.96
CA GLY A 144 -33.57 8.12 -15.43
C GLY A 144 -33.86 7.87 -13.95
N ILE A 145 -32.90 7.35 -13.18
CA ILE A 145 -33.08 7.05 -11.75
C ILE A 145 -32.68 8.29 -10.96
N TYR A 146 -33.65 8.92 -10.31
CA TYR A 146 -33.45 10.18 -9.55
C TYR A 146 -33.26 9.94 -8.06
N ASP A 147 -33.83 8.87 -7.51
CA ASP A 147 -33.73 8.51 -6.11
C ASP A 147 -32.72 7.38 -5.91
N ASN A 148 -31.48 7.69 -6.13
CA ASN A 148 -30.37 6.75 -5.97
C ASN A 148 -29.31 7.32 -5.04
N SER A 149 -28.76 6.47 -4.17
CA SER A 149 -27.62 6.80 -3.31
C SER A 149 -26.54 5.74 -3.44
N VAL A 150 -25.39 6.17 -3.95
CA VAL A 150 -24.16 5.34 -3.97
C VAL A 150 -23.37 5.46 -2.67
N TYR A 151 -23.82 6.35 -1.77
CA TYR A 151 -23.15 6.54 -0.48
C TYR A 151 -23.48 5.40 0.48
N GLY A 152 -22.55 5.12 1.36
CA GLY A 152 -22.68 4.11 2.39
C GLY A 152 -22.01 2.78 2.08
N PHE A 153 -22.52 1.71 2.67
CA PHE A 153 -21.91 0.39 2.67
C PHE A 153 -21.51 -0.12 1.28
N TRP A 154 -22.44 -0.17 0.33
CA TRP A 154 -22.20 -0.73 -1.00
C TRP A 154 -21.26 0.14 -1.83
N GLY A 155 -21.34 1.47 -1.72
CA GLY A 155 -20.39 2.38 -2.37
C GLY A 155 -18.96 2.15 -1.91
N ILE A 156 -18.76 2.06 -0.58
CA ILE A 156 -17.45 1.76 0.00
C ILE A 156 -16.97 0.39 -0.48
N VAL A 157 -17.79 -0.65 -0.40
CA VAL A 157 -17.41 -2.03 -0.80
C VAL A 157 -16.97 -2.09 -2.25
N VAL A 158 -17.73 -1.52 -3.18
CA VAL A 158 -17.38 -1.54 -4.61
C VAL A 158 -16.07 -0.80 -4.86
N VAL A 159 -15.94 0.41 -4.33
CA VAL A 159 -14.75 1.24 -4.55
C VAL A 159 -13.51 0.62 -3.93
N GLN A 160 -13.58 0.16 -2.68
CA GLN A 160 -12.44 -0.48 -2.03
C GLN A 160 -12.06 -1.81 -2.70
N THR A 161 -13.05 -2.59 -3.17
CA THR A 161 -12.77 -3.82 -3.93
C THR A 161 -11.95 -3.51 -5.18
N LEU A 162 -12.33 -2.47 -5.94
CA LEU A 162 -11.59 -2.05 -7.13
C LEU A 162 -10.23 -1.43 -6.80
N THR A 163 -10.08 -0.83 -5.62
CA THR A 163 -8.81 -0.27 -5.14
C THR A 163 -7.83 -1.37 -4.75
N PHE A 164 -8.29 -2.43 -4.08
CA PHE A 164 -7.41 -3.41 -3.44
C PHE A 164 -7.30 -4.76 -4.17
N PHE A 165 -8.18 -5.09 -5.14
CA PHE A 165 -8.02 -6.34 -5.91
C PHE A 165 -6.66 -6.48 -6.62
N PRO A 166 -5.97 -5.40 -7.06
CA PRO A 166 -4.65 -5.53 -7.65
C PRO A 166 -3.59 -6.13 -6.71
N VAL A 167 -3.72 -5.89 -5.41
CA VAL A 167 -2.83 -6.48 -4.40
C VAL A 167 -3.02 -8.00 -4.37
N CYS A 168 -4.29 -8.46 -4.32
CA CYS A 168 -4.62 -9.88 -4.43
C CYS A 168 -4.13 -10.48 -5.74
N TYR A 169 -4.38 -9.80 -6.87
CA TYR A 169 -3.93 -10.25 -8.19
C TYR A 169 -2.41 -10.47 -8.25
N MET A 170 -1.61 -9.51 -7.78
CA MET A 170 -0.14 -9.64 -7.79
C MET A 170 0.34 -10.80 -6.92
N MET A 171 -0.22 -10.95 -5.72
CA MET A 171 0.12 -12.04 -4.81
C MET A 171 -0.26 -13.41 -5.39
N LEU A 172 -1.50 -13.57 -5.84
CA LEU A 172 -2.04 -14.84 -6.34
C LEU A 172 -1.39 -15.23 -7.67
N LYS A 173 -1.09 -14.27 -8.54
CA LYS A 173 -0.31 -14.51 -9.76
C LYS A 173 1.08 -15.06 -9.46
N GLY A 174 1.78 -14.50 -8.47
CA GLY A 174 3.07 -15.02 -8.01
C GLY A 174 2.97 -16.45 -7.53
N LEU A 175 1.94 -16.77 -6.75
CA LEU A 175 1.68 -18.13 -6.26
C LEU A 175 1.37 -19.10 -7.39
N LEU A 176 0.44 -18.76 -8.29
CA LEU A 176 0.07 -19.61 -9.43
C LEU A 176 1.25 -19.94 -10.33
N LYS A 177 2.17 -18.99 -10.53
CA LYS A 177 3.39 -19.24 -11.32
C LYS A 177 4.34 -20.22 -10.67
N ASN A 178 4.33 -20.33 -9.35
CA ASN A 178 5.23 -21.19 -8.57
C ASN A 178 4.66 -22.61 -8.34
N ILE A 179 3.40 -22.89 -8.69
CA ILE A 179 2.86 -24.25 -8.68
C ILE A 179 3.52 -25.03 -9.83
N ASP A 180 4.06 -26.22 -9.52
CA ASP A 180 4.68 -27.08 -10.53
C ASP A 180 3.61 -27.61 -11.49
N PRO A 181 3.73 -27.35 -12.81
CA PRO A 181 2.78 -27.85 -13.81
C PRO A 181 2.67 -29.38 -13.84
N SER A 182 3.71 -30.11 -13.45
CA SER A 182 3.71 -31.57 -13.43
C SER A 182 2.63 -32.18 -12.54
N LEU A 183 2.26 -31.50 -11.44
CA LEU A 183 1.18 -31.96 -10.55
C LEU A 183 -0.19 -31.87 -11.23
N GLU A 184 -0.40 -30.83 -12.03
CA GLU A 184 -1.65 -30.63 -12.77
C GLU A 184 -1.72 -31.59 -13.99
N GLU A 185 -0.59 -31.82 -14.65
CA GLU A 185 -0.46 -32.77 -15.74
C GLU A 185 -0.71 -34.21 -15.28
N ALA A 186 -0.09 -34.65 -14.19
CA ALA A 186 -0.32 -35.97 -13.61
C ALA A 186 -1.80 -36.21 -13.26
N ALA A 187 -2.49 -35.22 -12.71
CA ALA A 187 -3.92 -35.35 -12.44
C ALA A 187 -4.74 -35.45 -13.72
N ARG A 188 -4.35 -34.78 -14.82
CA ARG A 188 -5.01 -34.89 -16.13
C ARG A 188 -4.73 -36.21 -16.80
N ASP A 189 -3.53 -36.72 -16.70
CA ASP A 189 -3.15 -38.05 -17.23
C ASP A 189 -3.93 -39.19 -16.56
N MET A 190 -4.32 -38.98 -15.28
CA MET A 190 -5.26 -39.84 -14.57
C MET A 190 -6.74 -39.64 -14.94
N GLY A 191 -7.03 -38.83 -15.99
CA GLY A 191 -8.38 -38.60 -16.48
C GLY A 191 -9.18 -37.50 -15.77
N ALA A 192 -8.56 -36.68 -14.90
CA ALA A 192 -9.26 -35.60 -14.23
C ALA A 192 -9.61 -34.46 -15.21
N SER A 193 -10.86 -34.00 -15.17
CA SER A 193 -11.29 -32.81 -15.90
C SER A 193 -10.57 -31.57 -15.40
N ARG A 194 -10.50 -30.50 -16.19
CA ARG A 194 -9.85 -29.22 -15.78
C ARG A 194 -10.43 -28.67 -14.49
N TRP A 195 -11.75 -28.74 -14.31
CA TRP A 195 -12.41 -28.33 -13.07
C TRP A 195 -11.97 -29.17 -11.89
N LYS A 196 -11.86 -30.49 -12.09
CA LYS A 196 -11.39 -31.39 -11.04
C LYS A 196 -9.93 -31.12 -10.68
N VAL A 197 -9.05 -30.86 -11.65
CA VAL A 197 -7.66 -30.44 -11.41
C VAL A 197 -7.62 -29.14 -10.62
N PHE A 198 -8.40 -28.12 -11.02
CA PHE A 198 -8.47 -26.86 -10.30
C PHE A 198 -8.90 -27.06 -8.84
N THR A 199 -9.97 -27.81 -8.59
CA THR A 199 -10.54 -27.97 -7.24
C THR A 199 -9.75 -28.92 -6.36
N SER A 200 -9.08 -29.94 -6.94
CA SER A 200 -8.37 -30.97 -6.14
C SER A 200 -6.85 -30.77 -6.06
N VAL A 201 -6.25 -29.98 -6.95
CA VAL A 201 -4.79 -29.72 -6.98
C VAL A 201 -4.50 -28.24 -6.80
N THR A 202 -4.93 -27.39 -7.75
CA THR A 202 -4.53 -25.98 -7.79
C THR A 202 -5.09 -25.21 -6.61
N LEU A 203 -6.38 -25.27 -6.33
CA LEU A 203 -7.05 -24.53 -5.25
C LEU A 203 -6.54 -24.93 -3.85
N PRO A 204 -6.40 -26.22 -3.48
CA PRO A 204 -5.84 -26.61 -2.19
C PRO A 204 -4.42 -26.10 -1.96
N LEU A 205 -3.57 -26.14 -2.99
CA LEU A 205 -2.21 -25.57 -2.91
C LEU A 205 -2.21 -24.05 -2.74
N MET A 206 -3.23 -23.38 -3.26
CA MET A 206 -3.39 -21.93 -3.15
C MET A 206 -4.08 -21.47 -1.87
N LEU A 207 -4.80 -22.32 -1.14
CA LEU A 207 -5.61 -21.92 0.02
C LEU A 207 -4.85 -21.06 1.04
N PRO A 208 -3.61 -21.39 1.46
CA PRO A 208 -2.86 -20.56 2.39
C PRO A 208 -2.54 -19.18 1.80
N GLY A 209 -2.20 -19.14 0.50
CA GLY A 209 -1.93 -17.89 -0.20
C GLY A 209 -3.18 -17.05 -0.48
N LEU A 210 -4.31 -17.70 -0.73
CA LEU A 210 -5.61 -17.03 -0.87
C LEU A 210 -6.04 -16.39 0.45
N GLY A 211 -5.87 -17.12 1.57
CA GLY A 211 -6.09 -16.58 2.91
C GLY A 211 -5.16 -15.41 3.23
N ASN A 212 -3.90 -15.48 2.80
CA ASN A 212 -2.95 -14.39 2.95
C ASN A 212 -3.36 -13.15 2.14
N ALA A 213 -3.77 -13.32 0.87
CA ALA A 213 -4.28 -12.23 0.03
C ALA A 213 -5.54 -11.59 0.63
N PHE A 214 -6.48 -12.40 1.13
CA PHE A 214 -7.66 -11.95 1.87
C PHE A 214 -7.27 -11.10 3.09
N LEU A 215 -6.37 -11.58 3.96
CA LEU A 215 -6.01 -10.83 5.17
C LEU A 215 -5.27 -9.53 4.87
N VAL A 216 -4.40 -9.50 3.85
CA VAL A 216 -3.74 -8.25 3.44
C VAL A 216 -4.77 -7.21 3.01
N THR A 217 -5.71 -7.59 2.13
CA THR A 217 -6.75 -6.66 1.68
C THR A 217 -7.78 -6.32 2.75
N PHE A 218 -8.08 -7.23 3.67
CA PHE A 218 -8.87 -6.94 4.85
C PHE A 218 -8.22 -5.85 5.70
N ILE A 219 -6.92 -5.98 6.01
CA ILE A 219 -6.16 -4.98 6.79
C ILE A 219 -6.12 -3.63 6.05
N GLU A 220 -5.86 -3.63 4.74
CA GLU A 220 -5.86 -2.40 3.94
C GLU A 220 -7.24 -1.74 3.91
N SER A 221 -8.32 -2.52 3.81
CA SER A 221 -9.70 -2.01 3.81
C SER A 221 -10.10 -1.39 5.14
N ILE A 222 -9.83 -2.04 6.27
CA ILE A 222 -10.18 -1.49 7.60
C ILE A 222 -9.31 -0.29 8.00
N ALA A 223 -8.11 -0.18 7.41
CA ALA A 223 -7.20 0.95 7.60
C ALA A 223 -7.45 2.12 6.62
N ASP A 224 -8.31 1.91 5.63
CA ASP A 224 -8.60 2.92 4.60
C ASP A 224 -9.45 4.06 5.17
N PHE A 225 -8.94 5.26 4.99
CA PHE A 225 -9.60 6.51 5.35
C PHE A 225 -10.21 7.18 4.11
N ALA A 226 -9.49 7.16 2.98
CA ALA A 226 -9.77 8.00 1.83
C ALA A 226 -11.12 7.68 1.17
N ASN A 227 -11.39 6.40 0.89
CA ASN A 227 -12.62 6.01 0.23
C ASN A 227 -13.85 6.20 1.13
N PRO A 228 -13.87 5.73 2.40
CA PRO A 228 -15.01 5.98 3.28
C PRO A 228 -15.27 7.46 3.54
N MET A 229 -14.26 8.32 3.57
CA MET A 229 -14.43 9.76 3.76
C MET A 229 -15.21 10.42 2.62
N ILE A 230 -14.97 10.00 1.38
CA ILE A 230 -15.61 10.57 0.19
C ILE A 230 -16.98 9.94 -0.09
N ILE A 231 -17.10 8.60 0.01
CA ILE A 231 -18.29 7.88 -0.43
C ILE A 231 -19.10 7.26 0.72
N GLY A 232 -18.61 7.36 1.96
CA GLY A 232 -19.28 6.77 3.12
C GLY A 232 -20.62 7.44 3.46
N GLY A 233 -20.74 8.74 3.25
CA GLY A 233 -21.93 9.48 3.67
C GLY A 233 -22.17 9.36 5.18
N SER A 234 -23.31 8.80 5.59
CA SER A 234 -23.64 8.52 7.00
C SER A 234 -23.12 7.16 7.50
N TYR A 235 -22.41 6.39 6.67
CA TYR A 235 -21.86 5.10 7.04
C TYR A 235 -20.45 5.28 7.60
N ASP A 236 -20.38 5.47 8.91
CA ASP A 236 -19.13 5.71 9.61
C ASP A 236 -18.27 4.43 9.67
N THR A 237 -16.95 4.61 9.40
CA THR A 237 -15.90 3.61 9.66
C THR A 237 -14.97 4.10 10.78
N LEU A 238 -14.22 3.19 11.41
CA LEU A 238 -13.31 3.56 12.49
C LEU A 238 -12.30 4.63 12.06
N ALA A 239 -11.73 4.51 10.86
CA ALA A 239 -10.74 5.46 10.36
C ALA A 239 -11.33 6.87 10.19
N THR A 240 -12.55 6.99 9.67
CA THR A 240 -13.24 8.28 9.53
C THR A 240 -13.71 8.83 10.88
N THR A 241 -14.20 7.95 11.78
CA THR A 241 -14.62 8.36 13.12
C THR A 241 -13.45 8.92 13.95
N ILE A 242 -12.26 8.29 13.89
CA ILE A 242 -11.05 8.81 14.53
C ILE A 242 -10.71 10.22 14.03
N TYR A 243 -10.75 10.43 12.73
CA TYR A 243 -10.49 11.74 12.13
C TYR A 243 -11.50 12.80 12.62
N LEU A 244 -12.79 12.49 12.57
CA LEU A 244 -13.84 13.39 13.00
C LEU A 244 -13.81 13.66 14.52
N GLN A 245 -13.33 12.71 15.33
CA GLN A 245 -13.16 12.90 16.77
C GLN A 245 -12.09 13.96 17.08
N ILE A 246 -11.02 14.02 16.26
CA ILE A 246 -9.97 15.05 16.40
C ILE A 246 -10.42 16.38 15.83
N THR A 247 -10.93 16.39 14.59
CA THR A 247 -11.17 17.62 13.83
C THR A 247 -12.52 18.26 14.14
N GLY A 248 -13.54 17.45 14.45
CA GLY A 248 -14.89 17.89 14.74
C GLY A 248 -15.18 18.07 16.24
N SER A 249 -14.78 17.09 17.05
CA SER A 249 -15.07 17.11 18.50
C SER A 249 -13.92 17.62 19.35
N TYR A 250 -12.72 17.80 18.78
CA TYR A 250 -11.48 18.18 19.48
C TYR A 250 -11.09 17.26 20.66
N ASP A 251 -11.67 16.05 20.73
CA ASP A 251 -11.44 15.07 21.79
C ASP A 251 -10.24 14.18 21.44
N LYS A 252 -9.04 14.65 21.80
CA LYS A 252 -7.78 13.94 21.54
C LYS A 252 -7.67 12.61 22.30
N PRO A 253 -8.04 12.52 23.61
CA PRO A 253 -7.99 11.23 24.31
C PRO A 253 -8.99 10.21 23.74
N GLY A 254 -10.20 10.63 23.42
CA GLY A 254 -11.17 9.76 22.77
C GLY A 254 -10.70 9.24 21.42
N ALA A 255 -10.11 10.10 20.58
CA ALA A 255 -9.52 9.70 19.32
C ALA A 255 -8.34 8.73 19.51
N ALA A 256 -7.50 8.94 20.54
CA ALA A 256 -6.41 8.03 20.88
C ALA A 256 -6.94 6.65 21.28
N ALA A 257 -7.96 6.58 22.13
CA ALA A 257 -8.56 5.31 22.52
C ALA A 257 -9.24 4.58 21.34
N MET A 258 -9.94 5.30 20.46
CA MET A 258 -10.50 4.74 19.22
C MET A 258 -9.39 4.20 18.29
N ALA A 259 -8.27 4.94 18.17
CA ALA A 259 -7.12 4.55 17.38
C ALA A 259 -6.43 3.29 17.94
N VAL A 260 -6.36 3.13 19.27
CA VAL A 260 -5.85 1.91 19.92
C VAL A 260 -6.72 0.72 19.59
N VAL A 261 -8.06 0.85 19.59
CA VAL A 261 -8.96 -0.24 19.21
C VAL A 261 -8.71 -0.66 17.76
N LEU A 262 -8.62 0.29 16.83
CA LEU A 262 -8.30 -0.01 15.43
C LEU A 262 -6.91 -0.67 15.29
N LEU A 263 -5.92 -0.17 16.02
CA LEU A 263 -4.57 -0.73 16.06
C LEU A 263 -4.57 -2.18 16.56
N CYS A 264 -5.30 -2.49 17.61
CA CYS A 264 -5.41 -3.87 18.14
C CYS A 264 -6.00 -4.83 17.10
N ILE A 265 -7.06 -4.42 16.40
CA ILE A 265 -7.67 -5.23 15.35
C ILE A 265 -6.66 -5.49 14.21
N THR A 266 -5.99 -4.45 13.72
CA THR A 266 -5.03 -4.58 12.61
C THR A 266 -3.80 -5.38 13.01
N LEU A 267 -3.27 -5.20 14.22
CA LEU A 267 -2.14 -5.99 14.73
C LEU A 267 -2.49 -7.47 14.90
N LEU A 268 -3.69 -7.78 15.41
CA LEU A 268 -4.16 -9.15 15.52
C LEU A 268 -4.22 -9.83 14.16
N MET A 269 -4.83 -9.16 13.18
CA MET A 269 -4.93 -9.69 11.80
C MET A 269 -3.55 -9.83 11.14
N PHE A 270 -2.66 -8.86 11.35
CA PHE A 270 -1.28 -8.93 10.87
C PHE A 270 -0.49 -10.08 11.52
N ALA A 271 -0.69 -10.33 12.82
CA ALA A 271 -0.06 -11.45 13.49
C ALA A 271 -0.54 -12.79 12.91
N VAL A 272 -1.85 -12.96 12.70
CA VAL A 272 -2.41 -14.14 12.03
C VAL A 272 -1.83 -14.30 10.62
N GLN A 273 -1.78 -13.24 9.85
CA GLN A 273 -1.21 -13.23 8.50
C GLN A 273 0.26 -13.69 8.51
N LYS A 274 1.09 -13.03 9.31
CA LYS A 274 2.55 -13.24 9.31
C LYS A 274 2.95 -14.61 9.87
N TYR A 275 2.41 -14.99 11.02
CA TYR A 275 2.86 -16.18 11.74
C TYR A 275 2.15 -17.46 11.32
N TYR A 276 0.93 -17.37 10.81
CA TYR A 276 0.16 -18.55 10.44
C TYR A 276 0.09 -18.77 8.93
N LEU A 277 -0.30 -17.77 8.14
CA LEU A 277 -0.53 -17.94 6.70
C LEU A 277 0.74 -17.84 5.86
N GLU A 278 1.64 -16.89 6.14
CA GLU A 278 2.90 -16.79 5.39
C GLU A 278 3.78 -18.04 5.61
N ALA A 279 3.83 -18.58 6.84
CA ALA A 279 4.57 -19.79 7.12
C ALA A 279 4.04 -21.00 6.35
N LYS A 280 2.71 -21.17 6.27
CA LYS A 280 2.07 -22.25 5.49
C LYS A 280 2.25 -22.06 3.98
N THR A 281 2.13 -20.85 3.47
CA THR A 281 2.33 -20.55 2.04
C THR A 281 3.76 -20.89 1.60
N ALA A 282 4.75 -20.58 2.43
CA ALA A 282 6.15 -20.93 2.14
C ALA A 282 6.37 -22.46 2.12
N ALA A 283 5.69 -23.21 2.98
CA ALA A 283 5.81 -24.66 3.04
C ALA A 283 5.16 -25.39 1.84
N THR A 284 4.10 -24.83 1.27
CA THR A 284 3.38 -25.44 0.12
C THR A 284 4.07 -25.23 -1.23
N LEU A 285 4.99 -24.28 -1.35
CA LEU A 285 5.62 -23.85 -2.60
C LEU A 285 7.13 -24.15 -2.63
N THR A 286 7.55 -25.35 -2.29
CA THR A 286 8.98 -25.73 -2.22
C THR A 286 9.64 -26.07 -3.55
N GLY A 287 8.89 -26.10 -4.68
CA GLY A 287 9.39 -26.46 -6.01
C GLY A 287 9.59 -25.26 -6.94
N LYS A 288 10.67 -25.26 -7.73
CA LYS A 288 10.74 -24.43 -8.94
C LYS A 288 9.94 -25.12 -10.04
N ALA A 289 9.13 -24.36 -10.78
CA ALA A 289 8.43 -24.90 -11.95
C ALA A 289 9.43 -25.58 -12.90
N SER A 290 9.29 -26.89 -13.07
CA SER A 290 10.24 -27.74 -13.82
C SER A 290 10.03 -27.66 -15.34
N ARG A 291 8.83 -27.26 -15.78
CA ARG A 291 8.42 -27.23 -17.19
C ARG A 291 7.54 -26.01 -17.51
N ALA A 292 7.45 -25.71 -18.81
CA ALA A 292 6.49 -24.71 -19.31
C ALA A 292 5.06 -25.23 -19.16
N ARG A 293 4.16 -24.41 -18.61
CA ARG A 293 2.75 -24.75 -18.39
C ARG A 293 1.97 -24.82 -19.69
N MET A 294 1.13 -25.84 -19.85
CA MET A 294 0.19 -25.95 -20.97
C MET A 294 -0.95 -24.92 -20.77
N LEU A 295 -1.05 -23.98 -21.71
CA LEU A 295 -2.06 -22.94 -21.67
C LEU A 295 -3.43 -23.46 -22.16
N ILE A 296 -4.49 -22.88 -21.62
CA ILE A 296 -5.88 -23.17 -22.03
C ILE A 296 -6.16 -22.45 -23.34
N GLU A 297 -6.43 -23.20 -24.38
CA GLU A 297 -6.82 -22.74 -25.73
C GLU A 297 -8.29 -23.01 -26.05
N ASP A 298 -8.90 -23.94 -25.32
CA ASP A 298 -10.29 -24.36 -25.49
C ASP A 298 -11.25 -23.18 -25.33
N LYS A 299 -12.01 -22.89 -26.36
CA LYS A 299 -12.93 -21.75 -26.44
C LYS A 299 -14.02 -21.82 -25.39
N SER A 300 -14.48 -23.02 -24.99
CA SER A 300 -15.54 -23.20 -24.00
C SER A 300 -15.18 -22.66 -22.61
N VAL A 301 -13.89 -22.69 -22.23
CA VAL A 301 -13.36 -22.18 -20.96
C VAL A 301 -12.75 -20.79 -21.13
N LYS A 302 -11.99 -20.60 -22.22
CA LYS A 302 -11.29 -19.35 -22.49
C LYS A 302 -12.24 -18.16 -22.65
N VAL A 303 -13.30 -18.31 -23.45
CA VAL A 303 -14.20 -17.19 -23.80
C VAL A 303 -14.94 -16.66 -22.56
N PRO A 304 -15.62 -17.49 -21.74
CA PRO A 304 -16.29 -16.99 -20.54
C PRO A 304 -15.35 -16.30 -19.55
N LEU A 305 -14.18 -16.88 -19.29
CA LEU A 305 -13.20 -16.28 -18.39
C LEU A 305 -12.66 -14.94 -18.91
N THR A 306 -12.40 -14.87 -20.24
CA THR A 306 -11.93 -13.63 -20.87
C THR A 306 -13.01 -12.56 -20.85
N ILE A 307 -14.29 -12.90 -21.08
CA ILE A 307 -15.41 -11.96 -21.03
C ILE A 307 -15.56 -11.42 -19.60
N LEU A 308 -15.50 -12.28 -18.58
CA LEU A 308 -15.63 -11.84 -17.19
C LEU A 308 -14.51 -10.87 -16.78
N CYS A 309 -13.26 -11.17 -17.18
CA CYS A 309 -12.14 -10.24 -17.00
C CYS A 309 -12.33 -8.95 -17.81
N ALA A 310 -12.85 -9.04 -19.03
CA ALA A 310 -13.07 -7.87 -19.89
C ALA A 310 -14.16 -6.94 -19.31
N LEU A 311 -15.23 -7.50 -18.74
CA LEU A 311 -16.26 -6.72 -18.05
C LEU A 311 -15.69 -5.99 -16.83
N ALA A 312 -14.93 -6.68 -15.98
CA ALA A 312 -14.28 -6.06 -14.83
C ALA A 312 -13.24 -5.02 -15.26
N ALA A 313 -12.43 -5.32 -16.26
CA ALA A 313 -11.44 -4.38 -16.81
C ALA A 313 -12.12 -3.15 -17.44
N GLY A 314 -13.19 -3.37 -18.21
CA GLY A 314 -14.00 -2.29 -18.81
C GLY A 314 -14.60 -1.37 -17.75
N PHE A 315 -15.08 -1.93 -16.64
CA PHE A 315 -15.59 -1.15 -15.52
C PHE A 315 -14.49 -0.30 -14.86
N VAL A 316 -13.31 -0.87 -14.62
CA VAL A 316 -12.15 -0.12 -14.11
C VAL A 316 -11.77 1.01 -15.07
N ILE A 317 -11.67 0.73 -16.38
CA ILE A 317 -11.34 1.75 -17.39
C ILE A 317 -12.39 2.87 -17.39
N LEU A 318 -13.68 2.53 -17.35
CA LEU A 318 -14.77 3.50 -17.28
C LEU A 318 -14.61 4.43 -16.08
N MET A 319 -14.32 3.87 -14.91
CA MET A 319 -14.10 4.63 -13.68
C MET A 319 -12.92 5.61 -13.84
N TYR A 320 -11.80 5.16 -14.40
CA TYR A 320 -10.61 6.00 -14.59
C TYR A 320 -10.81 7.07 -15.66
N LEU A 321 -11.53 6.79 -16.74
CA LEU A 321 -11.83 7.77 -17.78
C LEU A 321 -12.83 8.83 -17.30
N CYS A 322 -13.70 8.49 -16.34
CA CYS A 322 -14.67 9.45 -15.80
C CYS A 322 -13.98 10.68 -15.16
N VAL A 323 -12.80 10.52 -14.54
CA VAL A 323 -12.13 11.62 -13.83
C VAL A 323 -11.65 12.72 -14.79
N PRO A 324 -10.83 12.45 -15.82
CA PRO A 324 -10.41 13.49 -16.75
C PRO A 324 -11.58 14.08 -17.55
N ILE A 325 -12.58 13.27 -17.89
CA ILE A 325 -13.80 13.76 -18.55
C ILE A 325 -14.58 14.68 -17.60
N GLY A 326 -14.72 14.30 -16.34
CA GLY A 326 -15.40 15.07 -15.30
C GLY A 326 -14.75 16.42 -15.01
N ALA A 327 -13.42 16.50 -15.17
CA ALA A 327 -12.69 17.76 -15.07
C ALA A 327 -13.02 18.76 -16.21
N CYS A 328 -13.56 18.27 -17.32
CA CYS A 328 -13.93 19.11 -18.47
C CYS A 328 -15.36 19.64 -18.40
N PHE A 329 -16.18 19.22 -17.43
CA PHE A 329 -17.54 19.73 -17.32
C PHE A 329 -17.60 21.09 -16.60
N PRO A 330 -18.41 22.04 -17.07
CA PRO A 330 -18.56 23.36 -16.44
C PRO A 330 -19.05 23.29 -15.00
N THR A 331 -20.03 22.43 -14.72
CA THR A 331 -20.55 22.15 -13.37
C THR A 331 -21.18 20.77 -13.38
N TRP A 332 -20.57 19.86 -12.62
CA TRP A 332 -21.08 18.50 -12.51
C TRP A 332 -22.53 18.45 -12.01
N GLY A 333 -23.35 17.62 -12.66
CA GLY A 333 -24.75 17.41 -12.27
C GLY A 333 -25.74 18.50 -12.72
N PHE A 334 -25.25 19.65 -13.19
CA PHE A 334 -26.10 20.75 -13.63
C PHE A 334 -25.86 21.14 -15.10
N LYS A 335 -24.60 21.26 -15.50
CA LYS A 335 -24.24 21.69 -16.85
C LYS A 335 -23.06 20.85 -17.36
N PHE A 336 -23.32 20.08 -18.42
CA PHE A 336 -22.30 19.22 -19.04
C PHE A 336 -21.63 19.87 -20.25
N PHE A 337 -22.33 20.73 -20.97
CA PHE A 337 -21.84 21.38 -22.19
C PHE A 337 -21.97 22.89 -22.12
N PRO A 338 -21.10 23.66 -22.84
CA PRO A 338 -19.92 23.18 -23.57
C PRO A 338 -18.81 22.69 -22.63
N LEU A 339 -18.00 21.73 -23.09
CA LEU A 339 -16.82 21.28 -22.35
C LEU A 339 -15.85 22.45 -22.15
N THR A 340 -15.20 22.49 -21.01
CA THR A 340 -14.32 23.59 -20.62
C THR A 340 -13.04 23.09 -19.95
N GLY A 341 -11.93 23.78 -20.21
CA GLY A 341 -10.67 23.57 -19.49
C GLY A 341 -10.47 24.50 -18.27
N LYS A 342 -11.52 25.28 -17.88
CA LYS A 342 -11.39 26.33 -16.86
C LYS A 342 -10.86 25.81 -15.52
N TRP A 343 -11.24 24.59 -15.13
CA TRP A 343 -10.81 24.01 -13.86
C TRP A 343 -9.32 23.76 -13.80
N PHE A 344 -8.71 23.32 -14.90
CA PHE A 344 -7.26 23.16 -14.99
C PHE A 344 -6.53 24.51 -14.81
N GLY A 345 -7.03 25.58 -15.42
CA GLY A 345 -6.48 26.94 -15.23
C GLY A 345 -6.65 27.43 -13.78
N LEU A 346 -7.83 27.20 -13.17
CA LEU A 346 -8.12 27.62 -11.82
C LEU A 346 -7.30 26.87 -10.76
N VAL A 347 -6.95 25.61 -11.00
CA VAL A 347 -6.01 24.86 -10.15
C VAL A 347 -4.73 25.65 -9.93
N PHE A 348 -4.15 26.21 -10.99
CA PHE A 348 -2.86 26.90 -10.90
C PHE A 348 -2.97 28.37 -10.48
N THR A 349 -4.09 29.04 -10.77
CA THR A 349 -4.22 30.47 -10.54
C THR A 349 -4.93 30.85 -9.25
N ARG A 350 -5.85 30.02 -8.73
CA ARG A 350 -6.74 30.44 -7.64
C ARG A 350 -6.70 29.55 -6.39
N TYR A 351 -6.41 28.28 -6.54
CA TYR A 351 -6.55 27.29 -5.46
C TYR A 351 -5.22 26.77 -4.91
N HIS A 352 -4.16 27.56 -5.01
CA HIS A 352 -2.82 27.17 -4.54
C HIS A 352 -2.33 25.82 -5.08
N GLY A 353 -2.87 25.40 -6.23
CA GLY A 353 -2.56 24.08 -6.78
C GLY A 353 -1.09 23.94 -7.14
N LEU A 354 -0.44 24.99 -7.66
CA LEU A 354 1.00 24.96 -7.94
C LEU A 354 1.82 24.66 -6.67
N GLN A 355 1.45 25.28 -5.55
CA GLN A 355 2.10 25.01 -4.25
C GLN A 355 1.82 23.56 -3.83
N ALA A 356 0.57 23.10 -3.88
CA ALA A 356 0.20 21.75 -3.49
C ALA A 356 0.91 20.67 -4.33
N PHE A 357 1.03 20.90 -5.65
CA PHE A 357 1.79 20.00 -6.53
C PHE A 357 3.27 20.01 -6.23
N ARG A 358 3.87 21.21 -6.11
CA ARG A 358 5.29 21.38 -5.77
C ARG A 358 5.60 20.69 -4.44
N ASP A 359 4.83 20.96 -3.39
CA ASP A 359 5.09 20.44 -2.07
C ASP A 359 4.93 18.90 -2.05
N SER A 360 3.85 18.38 -2.66
CA SER A 360 3.66 16.92 -2.79
C SER A 360 4.79 16.26 -3.58
N PHE A 361 5.20 16.85 -4.71
CA PHE A 361 6.25 16.29 -5.56
C PHE A 361 7.61 16.33 -4.88
N VAL A 362 7.99 17.49 -4.31
CA VAL A 362 9.31 17.67 -3.67
C VAL A 362 9.44 16.79 -2.43
N LEU A 363 8.42 16.77 -1.55
CA LEU A 363 8.45 15.95 -0.34
C LEU A 363 8.51 14.45 -0.70
N SER A 364 7.77 14.02 -1.73
CA SER A 364 7.81 12.62 -2.20
C SER A 364 9.15 12.28 -2.87
N LEU A 365 9.72 13.22 -3.65
CA LEU A 365 11.02 13.04 -4.30
C LEU A 365 12.16 12.93 -3.29
N ILE A 366 12.08 13.64 -2.17
CA ILE A 366 13.06 13.56 -1.08
C ILE A 366 12.85 12.27 -0.25
N SER A 367 11.62 11.92 0.06
CA SER A 367 11.32 10.75 0.90
C SER A 367 11.63 9.42 0.23
N ALA A 368 11.46 9.32 -1.10
CA ALA A 368 11.63 8.07 -1.84
C ALA A 368 13.07 7.50 -1.77
N PRO A 369 14.14 8.27 -2.07
CA PRO A 369 15.51 7.77 -1.93
C PRO A 369 15.88 7.48 -0.47
N ILE A 370 15.41 8.27 0.50
CA ILE A 370 15.63 8.01 1.92
C ILE A 370 15.00 6.66 2.30
N THR A 371 13.76 6.43 1.90
CA THR A 371 13.06 5.16 2.13
C THR A 371 13.79 3.98 1.48
N ALA A 372 14.18 4.11 0.22
CA ALA A 372 14.88 3.06 -0.52
C ALA A 372 16.22 2.71 0.15
N LEU A 373 16.99 3.72 0.56
CA LEU A 373 18.26 3.55 1.24
C LEU A 373 18.09 2.87 2.61
N LEU A 374 17.18 3.38 3.45
CA LEU A 374 16.91 2.80 4.78
C LEU A 374 16.39 1.36 4.66
N SER A 375 15.47 1.10 3.73
CA SER A 375 14.95 -0.25 3.47
C SER A 375 16.05 -1.21 3.05
N MET A 376 17.00 -0.75 2.22
CA MET A 376 18.12 -1.55 1.78
C MET A 376 19.07 -1.87 2.93
N ILE A 377 19.42 -0.87 3.76
CA ILE A 377 20.26 -1.05 4.94
C ILE A 377 19.61 -2.05 5.91
N ILE A 378 18.30 -1.89 6.20
CA ILE A 378 17.57 -2.82 7.06
C ILE A 378 17.60 -4.23 6.47
N SER A 379 17.32 -4.38 5.18
CA SER A 379 17.29 -5.67 4.51
C SER A 379 18.64 -6.36 4.55
N TYR A 380 19.73 -5.61 4.30
CA TYR A 380 21.09 -6.11 4.38
C TYR A 380 21.44 -6.59 5.80
N LEU A 381 21.15 -5.77 6.82
CA LEU A 381 21.40 -6.13 8.21
C LEU A 381 20.60 -7.36 8.62
N VAL A 382 19.33 -7.44 8.20
CA VAL A 382 18.44 -8.56 8.53
C VAL A 382 18.84 -9.85 7.82
N VAL A 383 19.30 -9.81 6.57
CA VAL A 383 19.61 -11.04 5.82
C VAL A 383 21.06 -11.48 6.02
N LYS A 384 22.01 -10.55 5.98
CA LYS A 384 23.43 -10.86 5.87
C LYS A 384 24.18 -10.81 7.20
N ARG A 385 23.61 -10.20 8.25
CA ARG A 385 24.30 -10.03 9.53
C ARG A 385 23.61 -10.75 10.68
N LYS A 386 24.43 -11.21 11.66
CA LYS A 386 23.95 -11.88 12.88
C LYS A 386 24.26 -11.02 14.11
N PHE A 387 23.25 -10.36 14.67
CA PHE A 387 23.34 -9.56 15.89
C PHE A 387 22.05 -9.62 16.71
N LYS A 388 22.12 -9.29 18.01
CA LYS A 388 20.99 -9.45 18.93
C LYS A 388 19.73 -8.64 18.54
N ALA A 389 19.92 -7.40 18.08
CA ALA A 389 18.81 -6.51 17.75
C ALA A 389 18.18 -6.76 16.35
N LYS A 390 18.64 -7.78 15.60
CA LYS A 390 18.15 -8.11 14.27
C LYS A 390 16.62 -8.28 14.24
N GLY A 391 16.09 -9.11 15.15
CA GLY A 391 14.65 -9.38 15.23
C GLY A 391 13.83 -8.15 15.58
N PHE A 392 14.38 -7.26 16.42
CA PHE A 392 13.75 -5.98 16.76
C PHE A 392 13.65 -5.07 15.52
N ILE A 393 14.74 -4.87 14.79
CA ILE A 393 14.76 -4.03 13.57
C ILE A 393 13.78 -4.57 12.54
N GLU A 394 13.79 -5.88 12.29
CA GLU A 394 12.86 -6.53 11.36
C GLU A 394 11.40 -6.35 11.81
N ALA A 395 11.08 -6.63 13.06
CA ALA A 395 9.73 -6.53 13.58
C ALA A 395 9.20 -5.09 13.54
N VAL A 396 9.99 -4.11 14.02
CA VAL A 396 9.56 -2.71 14.08
C VAL A 396 9.45 -2.10 12.68
N SER A 397 10.40 -2.41 11.77
CA SER A 397 10.29 -1.93 10.39
C SER A 397 9.05 -2.47 9.67
N MET A 398 8.62 -3.70 9.97
CA MET A 398 7.40 -4.29 9.40
C MET A 398 6.12 -3.84 10.11
N LEU A 399 6.21 -3.41 11.38
CA LEU A 399 5.07 -2.98 12.19
C LEU A 399 4.30 -1.83 11.51
N ALA A 400 5.00 -0.89 10.86
CA ALA A 400 4.39 0.23 10.16
C ALA A 400 3.43 -0.18 9.02
N MET A 401 3.49 -1.43 8.54
CA MET A 401 2.54 -1.97 7.57
C MET A 401 1.18 -2.29 8.22
N ALA A 402 1.21 -2.75 9.48
CA ALA A 402 0.00 -3.09 10.23
C ALA A 402 -0.65 -1.87 10.89
N VAL A 403 0.06 -0.73 10.99
CA VAL A 403 -0.45 0.49 11.61
C VAL A 403 -1.26 1.30 10.60
N PRO A 404 -2.57 1.52 10.83
CA PRO A 404 -3.36 2.41 9.98
C PRO A 404 -2.78 3.83 9.93
N GLY A 405 -2.92 4.49 8.77
CA GLY A 405 -2.38 5.85 8.61
C GLY A 405 -2.97 6.84 9.60
N THR A 406 -4.28 6.78 9.85
CA THR A 406 -4.96 7.65 10.82
C THR A 406 -4.43 7.45 12.24
N VAL A 407 -4.19 6.20 12.65
CA VAL A 407 -3.58 5.87 13.95
C VAL A 407 -2.19 6.50 14.08
N LEU A 408 -1.38 6.37 13.04
CA LEU A 408 -0.04 6.97 13.00
C LEU A 408 -0.14 8.51 13.07
N GLY A 409 -1.05 9.13 12.31
CA GLY A 409 -1.28 10.57 12.31
C GLY A 409 -1.65 11.10 13.70
N VAL A 410 -2.57 10.44 14.41
CA VAL A 410 -2.92 10.77 15.80
C VAL A 410 -1.70 10.68 16.71
N GLY A 411 -0.94 9.57 16.60
CA GLY A 411 0.28 9.37 17.39
C GLY A 411 1.33 10.46 17.15
N TYR A 412 1.48 10.94 15.92
CA TYR A 412 2.41 12.04 15.59
C TYR A 412 1.96 13.39 16.14
N ILE A 413 0.65 13.71 16.07
CA ILE A 413 0.11 14.91 16.71
C ILE A 413 0.40 14.88 18.21
N ARG A 414 0.08 13.77 18.86
CA ARG A 414 0.23 13.63 20.32
C ARG A 414 1.70 13.59 20.75
N GLY A 415 2.55 12.92 19.97
CA GLY A 415 3.95 12.74 20.30
C GLY A 415 4.83 13.96 20.04
N PHE A 416 4.50 14.79 19.05
CA PHE A 416 5.42 15.85 18.61
C PHE A 416 4.85 17.27 18.75
N ALA A 417 3.54 17.48 18.92
CA ALA A 417 2.98 18.83 19.05
C ALA A 417 3.52 19.61 20.27
N SER A 418 3.81 18.92 21.38
CA SER A 418 4.43 19.51 22.58
C SER A 418 5.91 19.07 22.75
N GLY A 419 6.48 18.44 21.72
CA GLY A 419 7.78 17.77 21.80
C GLY A 419 7.73 16.41 22.49
N VAL A 420 8.81 15.64 22.32
CA VAL A 420 8.94 14.28 22.87
C VAL A 420 8.80 14.32 24.41
N PHE A 421 7.90 13.53 24.95
CA PHE A 421 7.55 13.50 26.39
C PHE A 421 7.18 14.87 26.99
N ASN A 422 6.60 15.78 26.19
CA ASN A 422 6.26 17.15 26.61
C ASN A 422 7.47 18.00 27.10
N THR A 423 8.68 17.63 26.65
CA THR A 423 9.92 18.34 27.05
C THR A 423 10.28 19.48 26.11
N GLY A 424 9.51 19.71 25.05
CA GLY A 424 9.86 20.64 23.97
C GLY A 424 10.91 20.06 22.99
N PHE A 425 11.54 18.94 23.30
CA PHE A 425 12.49 18.29 22.40
C PHE A 425 11.78 17.83 21.11
N LEU A 426 12.32 18.21 19.95
CA LEU A 426 11.72 18.00 18.64
C LEU A 426 10.33 18.63 18.41
N GLN A 427 9.86 19.53 19.27
CA GLN A 427 8.60 20.26 19.05
C GLN A 427 8.64 21.04 17.74
N GLY A 428 9.79 21.63 17.38
CA GLY A 428 10.00 22.32 16.10
C GLY A 428 9.86 21.43 14.86
N LEU A 429 9.75 20.13 15.02
CA LEU A 429 9.49 19.19 13.92
C LEU A 429 8.02 19.22 13.47
N TYR A 430 7.09 19.40 14.42
CA TYR A 430 5.65 19.43 14.14
C TYR A 430 5.29 20.67 13.31
N GLY A 431 4.47 20.48 12.28
CA GLY A 431 4.07 21.54 11.35
C GLY A 431 5.08 21.83 10.23
N THR A 432 6.19 21.09 10.14
CA THR A 432 7.21 21.27 9.10
C THR A 432 7.09 20.22 7.98
N GLY A 433 7.72 20.50 6.83
CA GLY A 433 7.84 19.49 5.77
C GLY A 433 8.65 18.26 6.18
N LEU A 434 9.52 18.38 7.18
CA LEU A 434 10.35 17.28 7.66
C LEU A 434 9.52 16.17 8.33
N ILE A 435 8.49 16.52 9.12
CA ILE A 435 7.60 15.51 9.71
C ILE A 435 6.82 14.75 8.63
N LEU A 436 6.42 15.45 7.55
CA LEU A 436 5.74 14.83 6.40
C LEU A 436 6.68 13.84 5.67
N ILE A 437 7.95 14.22 5.45
CA ILE A 437 8.97 13.32 4.87
C ILE A 437 9.14 12.09 5.76
N ILE A 438 9.25 12.26 7.08
CA ILE A 438 9.40 11.14 8.02
C ILE A 438 8.20 10.20 7.95
N VAL A 439 6.98 10.73 7.91
CA VAL A 439 5.76 9.92 7.78
C VAL A 439 5.74 9.16 6.46
N PHE A 440 6.13 9.79 5.35
CA PHE A 440 6.26 9.12 4.05
C PHE A 440 7.28 7.97 4.11
N VAL A 441 8.45 8.23 4.72
CA VAL A 441 9.48 7.20 4.92
C VAL A 441 8.95 6.05 5.75
N VAL A 442 8.39 6.31 6.92
CA VAL A 442 7.86 5.29 7.83
C VAL A 442 6.78 4.44 7.16
N ARG A 443 5.85 5.06 6.43
CA ARG A 443 4.75 4.37 5.73
C ARG A 443 5.22 3.50 4.57
N SER A 444 6.28 3.89 3.89
CA SER A 444 6.82 3.18 2.72
C SER A 444 7.91 2.17 3.07
N LEU A 445 8.53 2.30 4.26
CA LEU A 445 9.63 1.47 4.74
C LEU A 445 9.35 -0.06 4.70
N PRO A 446 8.18 -0.58 5.14
CA PRO A 446 7.92 -2.01 5.16
C PRO A 446 7.96 -2.64 3.77
N THR A 447 7.42 -1.95 2.76
CA THR A 447 7.35 -2.45 1.38
C THR A 447 8.75 -2.56 0.77
N GLY A 448 9.58 -1.54 0.94
CA GLY A 448 10.98 -1.55 0.50
C GLY A 448 11.81 -2.63 1.21
N THR A 449 11.64 -2.74 2.53
CA THR A 449 12.35 -3.75 3.35
C THR A 449 11.96 -5.18 2.93
N ARG A 450 10.67 -5.45 2.70
CA ARG A 450 10.20 -6.78 2.24
C ARG A 450 10.78 -7.14 0.86
N SER A 451 10.78 -6.20 -0.07
CA SER A 451 11.36 -6.36 -1.40
C SER A 451 12.88 -6.62 -1.31
N GLY A 452 13.59 -5.83 -0.52
CA GLY A 452 15.03 -5.97 -0.30
C GLY A 452 15.41 -7.30 0.36
N ILE A 453 14.67 -7.74 1.39
CA ILE A 453 14.88 -9.06 2.03
C ILE A 453 14.68 -10.18 1.01
N SER A 454 13.63 -10.11 0.19
CA SER A 454 13.35 -11.10 -0.83
C SER A 454 14.48 -11.18 -1.87
N ALA A 455 14.96 -10.05 -2.35
CA ALA A 455 16.07 -9.97 -3.31
C ALA A 455 17.38 -10.51 -2.74
N LEU A 456 17.74 -10.10 -1.51
CA LEU A 456 18.97 -10.53 -0.86
C LEU A 456 19.00 -12.03 -0.54
N ARG A 457 17.84 -12.65 -0.28
CA ARG A 457 17.75 -14.10 -0.05
C ARG A 457 17.97 -14.93 -1.33
N GLN A 458 17.85 -14.33 -2.51
CA GLN A 458 18.08 -15.00 -3.80
C GLN A 458 19.56 -15.00 -4.20
N ILE A 459 20.41 -14.19 -3.56
CA ILE A 459 21.85 -14.16 -3.82
C ILE A 459 22.53 -15.32 -3.10
N ASP A 460 23.24 -16.14 -3.87
CA ASP A 460 24.04 -17.23 -3.32
C ASP A 460 25.14 -16.67 -2.41
N LYS A 461 25.30 -17.28 -1.25
CA LYS A 461 26.31 -16.86 -0.27
C LYS A 461 27.72 -17.02 -0.79
N SER A 462 27.98 -18.00 -1.65
CA SER A 462 29.28 -18.26 -2.25
C SER A 462 29.86 -17.06 -3.00
N ILE A 463 29.01 -16.22 -3.61
CA ILE A 463 29.45 -15.02 -4.35
C ILE A 463 30.07 -13.99 -3.39
N GLU A 464 29.47 -13.79 -2.22
CA GLU A 464 29.98 -12.86 -1.21
C GLU A 464 31.20 -13.45 -0.49
N GLU A 465 31.18 -14.74 -0.18
CA GLU A 465 32.29 -15.46 0.44
C GLU A 465 33.55 -15.37 -0.44
N SER A 466 33.40 -15.58 -1.75
CA SER A 466 34.52 -15.43 -2.69
C SER A 466 35.12 -14.00 -2.70
N ALA A 467 34.28 -12.97 -2.54
CA ALA A 467 34.80 -11.60 -2.47
C ALA A 467 35.51 -11.31 -1.15
N TYR A 468 35.07 -11.92 -0.03
CA TYR A 468 35.79 -11.85 1.24
C TYR A 468 37.14 -12.60 1.20
N ASP A 469 37.18 -13.74 0.54
CA ASP A 469 38.41 -14.53 0.37
C ASP A 469 39.45 -13.78 -0.47
N MET A 470 38.99 -12.91 -1.40
CA MET A 470 39.88 -11.99 -2.14
C MET A 470 40.31 -10.73 -1.34
N GLY A 471 39.99 -10.67 -0.04
CA GLY A 471 40.41 -9.60 0.86
C GLY A 471 39.52 -8.34 0.83
N ALA A 472 38.31 -8.40 0.24
CA ALA A 472 37.41 -7.27 0.27
C ALA A 472 36.76 -7.10 1.66
N ASP A 473 36.70 -5.87 2.15
CA ASP A 473 35.96 -5.55 3.37
C ASP A 473 34.44 -5.56 3.16
N SER A 474 33.68 -5.48 4.24
CA SER A 474 32.21 -5.54 4.21
C SER A 474 31.56 -4.44 3.37
N LEU A 475 32.11 -3.24 3.40
CA LEU A 475 31.57 -2.11 2.62
C LEU A 475 31.87 -2.30 1.13
N LYS A 476 33.04 -2.77 0.80
CA LYS A 476 33.49 -3.07 -0.57
C LYS A 476 32.63 -4.20 -1.17
N VAL A 477 32.41 -5.30 -0.42
CA VAL A 477 31.51 -6.39 -0.86
C VAL A 477 30.09 -5.88 -1.07
N PHE A 478 29.57 -5.06 -0.15
CA PHE A 478 28.24 -4.47 -0.32
C PHE A 478 28.14 -3.61 -1.58
N MET A 479 29.07 -2.69 -1.79
CA MET A 479 29.02 -1.73 -2.90
C MET A 479 29.35 -2.34 -4.26
N THR A 480 30.28 -3.32 -4.31
CA THR A 480 30.76 -3.89 -5.59
C THR A 480 30.06 -5.18 -5.99
N VAL A 481 29.49 -5.93 -5.04
CA VAL A 481 28.85 -7.23 -5.29
C VAL A 481 27.37 -7.18 -4.98
N THR A 482 27.00 -6.90 -3.72
CA THR A 482 25.60 -7.03 -3.28
C THR A 482 24.70 -5.99 -3.93
N LEU A 483 25.05 -4.71 -3.87
CA LEU A 483 24.24 -3.61 -4.40
C LEU A 483 24.00 -3.71 -5.92
N PRO A 484 25.00 -4.02 -6.76
CA PRO A 484 24.77 -4.25 -8.19
C PRO A 484 23.81 -5.41 -8.50
N LEU A 485 23.85 -6.48 -7.70
CA LEU A 485 22.97 -7.64 -7.89
C LEU A 485 21.51 -7.36 -7.52
N ILE A 486 21.27 -6.46 -6.56
CA ILE A 486 19.91 -6.10 -6.11
C ILE A 486 19.45 -4.72 -6.59
N LYS A 487 20.22 -4.09 -7.50
CA LYS A 487 19.89 -2.74 -8.00
C LYS A 487 18.47 -2.60 -8.53
N ASP A 488 17.96 -3.63 -9.23
CA ASP A 488 16.61 -3.59 -9.80
C ASP A 488 15.54 -3.58 -8.71
N SER A 489 15.78 -4.32 -7.61
CA SER A 489 14.89 -4.31 -6.44
C SER A 489 14.98 -2.98 -5.69
N PHE A 490 16.17 -2.37 -5.58
CA PHE A 490 16.36 -1.05 -4.99
C PHE A 490 15.62 0.02 -5.78
N LEU A 491 15.78 0.04 -7.11
CA LEU A 491 15.14 1.00 -8.00
C LEU A 491 13.61 0.82 -8.02
N SER A 492 13.14 -0.42 -8.04
CA SER A 492 11.70 -0.73 -7.90
C SER A 492 11.16 -0.26 -6.56
N GLY A 493 11.91 -0.43 -5.48
CA GLY A 493 11.59 0.08 -4.15
C GLY A 493 11.48 1.61 -4.12
N LEU A 494 12.39 2.31 -4.80
CA LEU A 494 12.38 3.76 -4.93
C LEU A 494 11.14 4.26 -5.66
N VAL A 495 10.78 3.63 -6.80
CA VAL A 495 9.53 3.96 -7.54
C VAL A 495 8.31 3.75 -6.67
N THR A 496 8.23 2.61 -5.98
CA THR A 496 7.11 2.28 -5.11
C THR A 496 7.00 3.26 -3.93
N ALA A 497 8.13 3.64 -3.33
CA ALA A 497 8.16 4.62 -2.24
C ALA A 497 7.68 6.00 -2.73
N PHE A 498 8.12 6.45 -3.92
CA PHE A 498 7.65 7.70 -4.52
C PHE A 498 6.13 7.70 -4.74
N VAL A 499 5.61 6.64 -5.39
CA VAL A 499 4.17 6.53 -5.65
C VAL A 499 3.36 6.52 -4.35
N ARG A 500 3.77 5.74 -3.35
CA ARG A 500 3.10 5.69 -2.05
C ARG A 500 3.14 7.02 -1.31
N SER A 501 4.22 7.79 -1.45
CA SER A 501 4.36 9.10 -0.81
C SER A 501 3.46 10.13 -1.46
N ILE A 502 3.49 10.25 -2.80
CA ILE A 502 2.73 11.29 -3.52
C ILE A 502 1.22 11.03 -3.49
N THR A 503 0.79 9.77 -3.32
CA THR A 503 -0.63 9.39 -3.22
C THR A 503 -1.12 9.23 -1.78
N ALA A 504 -0.25 9.41 -0.78
CA ALA A 504 -0.62 9.26 0.63
C ALA A 504 -1.65 10.30 1.06
N ILE A 505 -2.57 9.91 1.95
CA ILE A 505 -3.54 10.82 2.57
C ILE A 505 -3.79 10.48 4.04
N SER A 506 -4.00 9.23 4.42
CA SER A 506 -4.57 8.82 5.71
C SER A 506 -3.82 9.29 6.96
N ALA A 507 -2.47 9.32 6.92
CA ALA A 507 -1.67 9.84 8.02
C ALA A 507 -1.47 11.36 7.92
N ILE A 508 -1.42 11.86 6.69
CA ILE A 508 -0.94 13.19 6.37
C ILE A 508 -2.04 14.23 6.56
N ILE A 509 -3.30 13.88 6.32
CA ILE A 509 -4.44 14.78 6.47
C ILE A 509 -4.54 15.39 7.88
N LEU A 510 -3.99 14.71 8.89
CA LEU A 510 -3.90 15.17 10.26
C LEU A 510 -2.64 16.02 10.56
N LEU A 511 -1.67 16.05 9.64
CA LEU A 511 -0.35 16.68 9.86
C LEU A 511 -0.07 17.86 8.92
N VAL A 512 -0.89 18.05 7.87
CA VAL A 512 -0.76 19.19 6.97
C VAL A 512 -1.02 20.50 7.67
N THR A 513 -0.32 21.53 7.21
CA THR A 513 -0.47 22.91 7.69
C THR A 513 -0.65 23.84 6.50
N PRO A 514 -1.10 25.08 6.69
CA PRO A 514 -1.18 26.06 5.60
C PRO A 514 0.14 26.34 4.89
N GLN A 515 1.28 26.04 5.55
CA GLN A 515 2.61 26.20 4.95
C GLN A 515 2.95 25.10 3.94
N PHE A 516 2.44 23.88 4.15
CA PHE A 516 2.67 22.70 3.31
C PHE A 516 1.34 22.13 2.85
N LEU A 517 0.94 22.50 1.64
CA LEU A 517 -0.28 22.00 1.03
C LEU A 517 0.03 20.72 0.25
N LEU A 518 -0.81 19.71 0.42
CA LEU A 518 -0.67 18.46 -0.32
C LEU A 518 -1.86 18.24 -1.24
N ILE A 519 -1.56 17.81 -2.46
CA ILE A 519 -2.57 17.65 -3.51
C ILE A 519 -3.66 16.64 -3.13
N THR A 520 -3.31 15.55 -2.45
CA THR A 520 -4.26 14.54 -2.00
C THR A 520 -5.26 15.09 -0.99
N VAL A 521 -4.82 15.99 -0.11
CA VAL A 521 -5.66 16.67 0.87
C VAL A 521 -6.58 17.68 0.17
N GLN A 522 -6.08 18.44 -0.82
CA GLN A 522 -6.89 19.36 -1.61
C GLN A 522 -7.99 18.65 -2.39
N ILE A 523 -7.70 17.50 -3.00
CA ILE A 523 -8.70 16.70 -3.72
C ILE A 523 -9.81 16.26 -2.76
N ASN A 524 -9.43 15.75 -1.56
CA ASN A 524 -10.41 15.34 -0.55
C ASN A 524 -11.30 16.52 -0.11
N GLU A 525 -10.70 17.67 0.17
CA GLU A 525 -11.42 18.88 0.57
C GLU A 525 -12.43 19.34 -0.49
N PHE A 526 -12.04 19.38 -1.79
CA PHE A 526 -12.96 19.74 -2.87
C PHE A 526 -14.05 18.69 -3.11
N ALA A 527 -13.74 17.41 -2.91
CA ALA A 527 -14.73 16.34 -2.98
C ALA A 527 -15.78 16.47 -1.86
N GLU A 528 -15.36 16.72 -0.62
CA GLU A 528 -16.26 16.95 0.53
C GLU A 528 -17.15 18.18 0.34
N LYS A 529 -16.61 19.25 -0.27
CA LYS A 529 -17.37 20.46 -0.61
C LYS A 529 -18.29 20.29 -1.82
N GLY A 530 -18.36 19.12 -2.43
CA GLY A 530 -19.17 18.85 -3.63
C GLY A 530 -18.66 19.48 -4.92
N SER A 531 -17.44 20.04 -4.92
CA SER A 531 -16.80 20.65 -6.09
C SER A 531 -16.12 19.57 -6.95
N TYR A 532 -16.89 18.59 -7.43
CA TYR A 532 -16.38 17.39 -8.09
C TYR A 532 -15.55 17.68 -9.34
N SER A 533 -15.96 18.60 -10.21
CA SER A 533 -15.19 18.94 -11.43
C SER A 533 -13.80 19.49 -11.10
N LEU A 534 -13.67 20.29 -10.02
CA LEU A 534 -12.40 20.80 -9.54
C LEU A 534 -11.55 19.70 -8.92
N ALA A 535 -12.14 18.86 -8.07
CA ALA A 535 -11.46 17.68 -7.49
C ALA A 535 -10.94 16.74 -8.59
N CYS A 536 -11.71 16.55 -9.67
CA CYS A 536 -11.30 15.78 -10.84
C CYS A 536 -10.15 16.44 -11.61
N ALA A 537 -10.10 17.75 -11.71
CA ALA A 537 -8.97 18.45 -12.35
C ALA A 537 -7.67 18.24 -11.57
N PHE A 538 -7.70 18.40 -10.24
CA PHE A 538 -6.57 18.07 -9.36
C PHE A 538 -6.15 16.61 -9.49
N ALA A 539 -7.11 15.68 -9.44
CA ALA A 539 -6.86 14.24 -9.54
C ALA A 539 -6.26 13.86 -10.89
N THR A 540 -6.75 14.45 -11.99
CA THR A 540 -6.22 14.21 -13.36
C THR A 540 -4.76 14.64 -13.45
N ILE A 541 -4.42 15.84 -12.96
CA ILE A 541 -3.04 16.34 -12.98
C ILE A 541 -2.15 15.43 -12.11
N LEU A 542 -2.62 15.01 -10.93
CA LEU A 542 -1.86 14.11 -10.07
C LEU A 542 -1.61 12.75 -10.75
N ILE A 543 -2.61 12.19 -11.42
CA ILE A 543 -2.47 10.95 -12.20
C ILE A 543 -1.38 11.14 -13.27
N VAL A 544 -1.46 12.20 -14.06
CA VAL A 544 -0.48 12.48 -15.13
C VAL A 544 0.93 12.63 -14.56
N ILE A 545 1.10 13.37 -13.46
CA ILE A 545 2.41 13.56 -12.81
C ILE A 545 2.94 12.21 -12.28
N THR A 546 2.10 11.44 -11.60
CA THR A 546 2.51 10.16 -10.99
C THR A 546 2.91 9.15 -12.06
N TYR A 547 2.07 8.96 -13.09
CA TYR A 547 2.41 8.04 -14.20
C TYR A 547 3.59 8.54 -15.02
N GLY A 548 3.69 9.84 -15.26
CA GLY A 548 4.84 10.45 -15.93
C GLY A 548 6.13 10.22 -15.16
N ALA A 549 6.13 10.43 -13.85
CA ALA A 549 7.28 10.14 -13.00
C ALA A 549 7.66 8.65 -12.99
N VAL A 550 6.69 7.76 -12.86
CA VAL A 550 6.91 6.30 -12.92
C VAL A 550 7.49 5.89 -14.28
N LEU A 551 6.97 6.44 -15.38
CA LEU A 551 7.48 6.18 -16.72
C LEU A 551 8.94 6.64 -16.85
N LEU A 552 9.24 7.87 -16.43
CA LEU A 552 10.61 8.41 -16.45
C LEU A 552 11.57 7.58 -15.61
N MET A 553 11.16 7.20 -14.39
CA MET A 553 11.98 6.34 -13.53
C MET A 553 12.21 4.96 -14.16
N ASN A 554 11.20 4.36 -14.80
CA ASN A 554 11.34 3.07 -15.49
C ASN A 554 12.24 3.17 -16.74
N LEU A 555 12.15 4.27 -17.50
CA LEU A 555 13.05 4.53 -18.63
C LEU A 555 14.50 4.70 -18.16
N PHE A 556 14.69 5.45 -17.08
CA PHE A 556 16.00 5.62 -16.46
C PHE A 556 16.59 4.27 -16.01
N MET A 557 15.78 3.43 -15.34
CA MET A 557 16.20 2.09 -14.94
C MET A 557 16.61 1.23 -16.14
N LYS A 558 15.85 1.27 -17.22
CA LYS A 558 16.16 0.53 -18.44
C LYS A 558 17.48 1.02 -19.06
N TYR A 559 17.69 2.32 -19.15
CA TYR A 559 18.91 2.90 -19.70
C TYR A 559 20.16 2.51 -18.90
N PHE A 560 20.11 2.66 -17.58
CA PHE A 560 21.23 2.28 -16.70
C PHE A 560 21.40 0.76 -16.55
N GLY A 561 20.34 -0.04 -16.75
CA GLY A 561 20.37 -1.51 -16.76
C GLY A 561 21.00 -2.10 -18.02
N THR A 562 20.73 -1.50 -19.17
CA THR A 562 21.17 -2.03 -20.49
C THR A 562 22.63 -1.64 -20.81
N SER A 563 23.11 -0.51 -20.27
CA SER A 563 24.48 -0.03 -20.52
C SER A 563 25.59 -1.00 -20.08
N ARG A 564 25.28 -1.97 -19.23
CA ARG A 564 26.24 -2.99 -18.77
C ARG A 564 26.25 -4.25 -19.63
N LYS A 565 25.11 -4.64 -20.21
CA LYS A 565 25.04 -5.79 -21.12
C LYS A 565 25.81 -5.58 -22.42
N LEU A 566 25.84 -4.34 -22.93
CA LEU A 566 26.60 -3.98 -24.13
C LEU A 566 28.13 -3.84 -23.89
N LYS A 567 28.58 -3.74 -22.62
CA LYS A 567 30.02 -3.73 -22.27
C LYS A 567 30.58 -5.12 -21.96
N GLU A 568 29.73 -6.12 -21.76
CA GLU A 568 30.14 -7.51 -21.53
C GLU A 568 30.11 -8.33 -22.83
N GLU A 569 29.53 -7.79 -23.93
CA GLU A 569 29.53 -8.41 -25.28
C GLU A 569 30.60 -7.80 -26.24
N ASN A 570 31.38 -6.80 -25.80
CA ASN A 570 32.55 -6.27 -26.48
C ASN A 570 33.81 -6.47 -25.61
#